data_41fa2cdd44703ab313da6eed9e7576b2
#
_entry.id   41fa2cdd44703ab313da6eed9e7576b2
#
_cell.length_a   1.000
_cell.length_b   1.000
_cell.length_c   1.000
_cell.angle_alpha   90.00
_cell.angle_beta   90.00
_cell.angle_gamma   90.00
#
_symmetry.space_group_name_H-M   'P 1'
#
loop_
_entity.id
_entity.type
_entity.pdbx_description
1 polymer ?
#
loop_
_entity_poly.entity_id
_entity_poly.type
_entity_poly.pdbx_seq_one_letter_code
_entity_poly.pdbx_strand_id
1 'polypeptide(L)'
;MTANPPDVMAAQRGVEMPAAAAEPLVLDGGQRIEVVDALMNVLGGAYCHLPQKRAGYAVDPVQALQLLRRRCVHLTDGEFHLAITGLVTSLRDAHTRYRGPAALRDHVAVLPFLIEHYGPEAQRTFVVSKVAEGAGIRKRSFKKGVRLRYWNGIPFSRAVDLYADRETGGRPDARSARALESFTFRALDYGPPPDEEWVIIGYRTKDGVDDEVRIPWRLVTPGRAGTAVQPGSGAGLKVAADPAAEAVRRAKKLMFSPELWQADQAGRPGAAGAAGGWLPTEFQDTLAARTVPTTRHGELGYLRLWSFDVEDHEAFVAETIRLVRQLPQRGLIIDLRGNPGGLIWAAERLLQLFT
;
A
#
# COMPACT_ATOMS: atom_id res chain seq x y z
N MET A 1 6.13 1.40 34.21
CA MET A 1 4.77 1.20 33.68
C MET A 1 4.90 0.46 32.37
N THR A 2 4.63 -0.82 32.34
CA THR A 2 4.64 -1.63 31.12
C THR A 2 3.40 -1.27 30.32
N ALA A 3 3.59 -0.63 29.16
CA ALA A 3 2.49 -0.38 28.23
C ALA A 3 1.83 -1.73 27.88
N ASN A 4 0.52 -1.81 28.00
CA ASN A 4 -0.23 -2.97 27.50
C ASN A 4 0.07 -3.18 26.02
N PRO A 5 0.26 -4.43 25.57
CA PRO A 5 0.43 -4.70 24.15
C PRO A 5 -0.78 -4.16 23.38
N PRO A 6 -0.57 -3.56 22.19
CA PRO A 6 -1.66 -3.00 21.39
C PRO A 6 -2.67 -4.11 21.06
N ASP A 7 -3.95 -3.79 21.23
CA ASP A 7 -5.04 -4.71 20.84
C ASP A 7 -5.13 -4.83 19.31
N VAL A 8 -4.53 -5.89 18.80
CA VAL A 8 -4.52 -6.21 17.36
C VAL A 8 -5.92 -6.34 16.81
N MET A 9 -6.85 -6.96 17.56
CA MET A 9 -8.21 -7.14 17.07
C MET A 9 -8.95 -5.80 16.97
N ALA A 10 -8.69 -4.86 17.87
CA ALA A 10 -9.21 -3.51 17.76
C ALA A 10 -8.58 -2.77 16.58
N ALA A 11 -7.27 -2.85 16.42
CA ALA A 11 -6.56 -2.24 15.30
C ALA A 11 -7.01 -2.81 13.93
N GLN A 12 -7.24 -4.12 13.84
CA GLN A 12 -7.75 -4.76 12.62
C GLN A 12 -9.21 -4.42 12.32
N ARG A 13 -10.04 -4.20 13.34
CA ARG A 13 -11.43 -3.78 13.14
C ARG A 13 -11.52 -2.42 12.50
N GLY A 14 -10.57 -1.53 12.77
CA GLY A 14 -10.58 -0.17 12.25
C GLY A 14 -11.83 0.61 12.66
N VAL A 15 -11.98 1.79 12.08
CA VAL A 15 -13.16 2.66 12.23
C VAL A 15 -13.91 2.69 10.91
N GLU A 16 -15.24 2.61 10.93
CA GLU A 16 -16.04 2.74 9.71
C GLU A 16 -15.90 4.17 9.15
N MET A 17 -15.79 4.27 7.82
CA MET A 17 -15.90 5.55 7.14
C MET A 17 -17.39 5.99 7.17
N PRO A 18 -17.71 7.26 7.46
CA PRO A 18 -16.89 8.48 7.42
C PRO A 18 -16.47 9.05 8.79
N ALA A 19 -16.65 8.33 9.90
CA ALA A 19 -16.46 8.86 11.26
C ALA A 19 -15.03 9.37 11.57
N ALA A 20 -14.03 8.97 10.79
CA ALA A 20 -12.63 9.35 11.02
C ALA A 20 -12.19 10.60 10.26
N ALA A 21 -13.02 11.16 9.37
CA ALA A 21 -12.70 12.41 8.64
C ALA A 21 -13.04 13.68 9.45
N ALA A 22 -13.19 13.57 10.76
CA ALA A 22 -13.96 14.48 11.58
C ALA A 22 -13.25 15.76 12.06
N GLU A 23 -12.01 16.06 11.67
CA GLU A 23 -11.45 17.39 11.89
C GLU A 23 -10.87 17.96 10.58
N PRO A 24 -11.64 18.76 9.85
CA PRO A 24 -11.12 19.46 8.69
C PRO A 24 -10.15 20.57 9.12
N LEU A 25 -8.91 20.54 8.67
CA LEU A 25 -8.16 21.76 8.45
C LEU A 25 -8.86 22.49 7.31
N VAL A 26 -9.84 23.32 7.62
CA VAL A 26 -10.56 24.09 6.62
C VAL A 26 -9.64 25.18 6.10
N LEU A 27 -9.16 25.02 4.86
CA LEU A 27 -8.46 26.09 4.16
C LEU A 27 -9.47 27.16 3.76
N ASP A 28 -9.19 28.42 4.09
CA ASP A 28 -9.97 29.53 3.54
C ASP A 28 -9.68 29.73 2.04
N GLY A 29 -10.49 30.58 1.40
CA GLY A 29 -10.36 30.83 -0.04
C GLY A 29 -9.00 31.42 -0.44
N GLY A 30 -8.39 32.25 0.41
CA GLY A 30 -7.06 32.82 0.19
C GLY A 30 -5.97 31.75 0.26
N GLN A 31 -6.00 30.92 1.30
CA GLN A 31 -5.07 29.81 1.47
C GLN A 31 -5.15 28.79 0.31
N ARG A 32 -6.35 28.50 -0.21
CA ARG A 32 -6.50 27.64 -1.38
C ARG A 32 -5.86 28.25 -2.63
N ILE A 33 -6.00 29.55 -2.84
CA ILE A 33 -5.33 30.25 -3.94
C ILE A 33 -3.82 30.15 -3.79
N GLU A 34 -3.27 30.38 -2.59
CA GLU A 34 -1.84 30.27 -2.30
C GLU A 34 -1.30 28.86 -2.60
N VAL A 35 -2.02 27.82 -2.20
CA VAL A 35 -1.66 26.42 -2.54
C VAL A 35 -1.63 26.20 -4.05
N VAL A 36 -2.62 26.69 -4.78
CA VAL A 36 -2.65 26.54 -6.25
C VAL A 36 -1.53 27.33 -6.91
N ASP A 37 -1.24 28.54 -6.47
CA ASP A 37 -0.16 29.39 -6.99
C ASP A 37 1.22 28.75 -6.72
N ALA A 38 1.43 28.18 -5.52
CA ALA A 38 2.63 27.42 -5.20
C ALA A 38 2.81 26.18 -6.11
N LEU A 39 1.73 25.43 -6.35
CA LEU A 39 1.75 24.28 -7.27
C LEU A 39 2.02 24.69 -8.71
N MET A 40 1.48 25.81 -9.20
CA MET A 40 1.79 26.34 -10.52
C MET A 40 3.27 26.67 -10.65
N ASN A 41 3.87 27.29 -9.64
CA ASN A 41 5.31 27.62 -9.62
C ASN A 41 6.17 26.36 -9.62
N VAL A 42 5.83 25.36 -8.80
CA VAL A 42 6.58 24.10 -8.71
C VAL A 42 6.45 23.31 -10.02
N LEU A 43 5.24 23.07 -10.50
CA LEU A 43 5.02 22.24 -11.70
C LEU A 43 5.43 22.97 -13.00
N GLY A 44 5.24 24.28 -13.06
CA GLY A 44 5.62 25.08 -14.24
C GLY A 44 7.10 25.42 -14.32
N GLY A 45 7.76 25.65 -13.17
CA GLY A 45 9.13 26.14 -13.10
C GLY A 45 10.18 25.12 -12.69
N ALA A 46 9.82 24.14 -11.85
CA ALA A 46 10.81 23.21 -11.27
C ALA A 46 10.61 21.75 -11.72
N TYR A 47 9.45 21.37 -12.24
CA TYR A 47 9.19 19.99 -12.64
C TYR A 47 9.84 19.66 -13.98
N CYS A 48 11.03 19.06 -13.94
CA CYS A 48 11.87 18.81 -15.13
C CYS A 48 11.21 17.90 -16.19
N HIS A 49 10.23 17.06 -15.80
CA HIS A 49 9.55 16.16 -16.71
C HIS A 49 8.30 16.77 -17.39
N LEU A 50 7.96 18.03 -17.12
CA LEU A 50 6.76 18.66 -17.67
C LEU A 50 6.65 18.56 -19.20
N PRO A 51 7.69 18.83 -20.01
CA PRO A 51 7.61 18.71 -21.46
C PRO A 51 7.26 17.28 -21.92
N GLN A 52 7.88 16.27 -21.30
CA GLN A 52 7.64 14.86 -21.63
C GLN A 52 6.21 14.44 -21.25
N LYS A 53 5.68 14.94 -20.12
CA LYS A 53 4.32 14.63 -19.68
C LYS A 53 3.28 15.27 -20.59
N ARG A 54 3.50 16.51 -21.02
CA ARG A 54 2.66 17.17 -22.02
C ARG A 54 2.63 16.40 -23.34
N ALA A 55 3.80 16.02 -23.85
CA ALA A 55 3.90 15.32 -25.13
C ALA A 55 3.34 13.89 -25.06
N GLY A 56 3.62 13.15 -23.97
CA GLY A 56 3.29 11.72 -23.86
C GLY A 56 1.86 11.44 -23.41
N TYR A 57 1.23 12.37 -22.69
CA TYR A 57 -0.08 12.13 -22.06
C TYR A 57 -1.11 13.21 -22.37
N ALA A 58 -0.77 14.20 -23.17
CA ALA A 58 -1.64 15.34 -23.50
C ALA A 58 -2.20 16.05 -22.24
N VAL A 59 -1.40 16.16 -21.18
CA VAL A 59 -1.77 16.83 -19.93
C VAL A 59 -1.05 18.16 -19.80
N ASP A 60 -1.76 19.21 -19.39
CA ASP A 60 -1.17 20.48 -19.00
C ASP A 60 -1.57 20.83 -17.57
N PRO A 61 -0.72 20.47 -16.58
CA PRO A 61 -1.03 20.71 -15.18
C PRO A 61 -1.09 22.20 -14.84
N VAL A 62 -0.33 23.05 -15.53
CA VAL A 62 -0.33 24.50 -15.28
C VAL A 62 -1.66 25.11 -15.72
N GLN A 63 -2.16 24.75 -16.90
CA GLN A 63 -3.47 25.18 -17.36
C GLN A 63 -4.59 24.65 -16.45
N ALA A 64 -4.52 23.39 -16.03
CA ALA A 64 -5.49 22.80 -15.13
C ALA A 64 -5.50 23.51 -13.77
N LEU A 65 -4.35 23.92 -13.23
CA LEU A 65 -4.23 24.72 -12.02
C LEU A 65 -4.81 26.13 -12.21
N GLN A 66 -4.58 26.77 -13.36
CA GLN A 66 -5.20 28.08 -13.65
C GLN A 66 -6.73 28.00 -13.65
N LEU A 67 -7.29 26.91 -14.19
CA LEU A 67 -8.75 26.67 -14.12
C LEU A 67 -9.21 26.38 -12.68
N LEU A 68 -8.45 25.61 -11.94
CA LEU A 68 -8.76 25.33 -10.53
C LEU A 68 -8.71 26.62 -9.68
N ARG A 69 -7.72 27.47 -9.90
CA ARG A 69 -7.58 28.77 -9.21
C ARG A 69 -8.83 29.62 -9.26
N ARG A 70 -9.54 29.63 -10.41
CA ARG A 70 -10.75 30.43 -10.64
C ARG A 70 -11.95 29.95 -9.81
N ARG A 71 -11.95 28.69 -9.39
CA ARG A 71 -13.10 28.06 -8.72
C ARG A 71 -12.79 27.53 -7.31
N CYS A 72 -11.52 27.49 -6.90
CA CYS A 72 -11.11 26.82 -5.65
C CYS A 72 -11.75 27.42 -4.39
N VAL A 73 -12.10 28.70 -4.42
CA VAL A 73 -12.78 29.38 -3.30
C VAL A 73 -14.21 28.89 -3.05
N HIS A 74 -14.84 28.27 -4.06
CA HIS A 74 -16.21 27.76 -3.99
C HIS A 74 -16.28 26.25 -3.73
N LEU A 75 -15.14 25.56 -3.72
CA LEU A 75 -15.08 24.12 -3.44
C LEU A 75 -15.14 23.86 -1.93
N THR A 76 -15.66 22.72 -1.55
CA THR A 76 -15.40 22.16 -0.23
C THR A 76 -13.93 21.73 -0.13
N ASP A 77 -13.40 21.54 1.08
CA ASP A 77 -12.02 21.06 1.25
C ASP A 77 -11.78 19.70 0.59
N GLY A 78 -12.74 18.79 0.73
CA GLY A 78 -12.67 17.49 0.07
C GLY A 78 -12.55 17.60 -1.45
N GLU A 79 -13.42 18.41 -2.09
CA GLU A 79 -13.38 18.65 -3.53
C GLU A 79 -12.09 19.32 -3.98
N PHE A 80 -11.58 20.28 -3.18
CA PHE A 80 -10.32 20.95 -3.46
C PHE A 80 -9.13 19.97 -3.44
N HIS A 81 -9.01 19.18 -2.38
CA HIS A 81 -7.93 18.20 -2.26
C HIS A 81 -8.04 17.08 -3.31
N LEU A 82 -9.25 16.63 -3.64
CA LEU A 82 -9.49 15.67 -4.72
C LEU A 82 -9.08 16.22 -6.09
N ALA A 83 -9.39 17.49 -6.36
CA ALA A 83 -9.00 18.14 -7.62
C ALA A 83 -7.47 18.20 -7.77
N ILE A 84 -6.74 18.57 -6.71
CA ILE A 84 -5.27 18.59 -6.72
C ILE A 84 -4.72 17.16 -6.87
N THR A 85 -5.23 16.20 -6.10
CA THR A 85 -4.80 14.80 -6.17
C THR A 85 -4.97 14.25 -7.59
N GLY A 86 -6.14 14.47 -8.21
CA GLY A 86 -6.40 14.04 -9.58
C GLY A 86 -5.47 14.70 -10.60
N LEU A 87 -5.18 15.99 -10.43
CA LEU A 87 -4.26 16.72 -11.29
C LEU A 87 -2.84 16.16 -11.19
N VAL A 88 -2.32 15.97 -9.97
CA VAL A 88 -0.97 15.41 -9.78
C VAL A 88 -0.89 13.97 -10.28
N THR A 89 -1.92 13.16 -10.05
CA THR A 89 -2.00 11.78 -10.56
C THR A 89 -1.98 11.74 -12.10
N SER A 90 -2.60 12.72 -12.77
CA SER A 90 -2.61 12.81 -14.25
C SER A 90 -1.23 12.97 -14.87
N LEU A 91 -0.23 13.42 -14.10
CA LEU A 91 1.18 13.45 -14.52
C LEU A 91 1.74 12.04 -14.77
N ARG A 92 1.10 11.00 -14.24
CA ARG A 92 1.55 9.61 -14.36
C ARG A 92 3.01 9.43 -13.94
N ASP A 93 3.37 10.10 -12.84
CA ASP A 93 4.69 10.06 -12.24
C ASP A 93 4.58 9.44 -10.84
N ALA A 94 5.23 8.29 -10.64
CA ALA A 94 5.17 7.58 -9.37
C ALA A 94 5.87 8.32 -8.21
N HIS A 95 6.75 9.28 -8.52
CA HIS A 95 7.53 10.02 -7.54
C HIS A 95 7.04 11.46 -7.32
N THR A 96 6.05 11.90 -8.10
CA THR A 96 5.42 13.21 -7.92
C THR A 96 4.02 13.01 -7.36
N ARG A 97 3.81 13.41 -6.10
CA ARG A 97 2.56 13.17 -5.37
C ARG A 97 2.14 14.40 -4.60
N TYR A 98 0.85 14.58 -4.49
CA TYR A 98 0.25 15.52 -3.55
C TYR A 98 0.00 14.79 -2.23
N ARG A 99 0.45 15.36 -1.13
CA ARG A 99 0.15 14.84 0.20
C ARG A 99 -1.07 15.56 0.75
N GLY A 100 -2.10 14.78 1.04
CA GLY A 100 -3.37 15.27 1.56
C GLY A 100 -3.30 15.96 2.94
N PRO A 101 -4.42 16.48 3.43
CA PRO A 101 -4.51 17.18 4.71
C PRO A 101 -4.17 16.27 5.90
N ALA A 102 -3.86 16.90 7.05
CA ALA A 102 -3.41 16.19 8.25
C ALA A 102 -4.42 15.14 8.76
N ALA A 103 -5.72 15.41 8.61
CA ALA A 103 -6.79 14.51 9.04
C ALA A 103 -6.79 13.13 8.31
N LEU A 104 -6.20 13.05 7.12
CA LEU A 104 -6.09 11.80 6.34
C LEU A 104 -4.73 11.12 6.49
N ARG A 105 -3.80 11.75 7.21
CA ARG A 105 -2.43 11.22 7.35
C ARG A 105 -2.41 9.95 8.19
N ASP A 106 -1.49 9.05 7.79
CA ASP A 106 -1.24 7.78 8.45
C ASP A 106 -2.46 6.83 8.45
N HIS A 107 -3.53 7.18 7.71
CA HIS A 107 -4.71 6.32 7.55
C HIS A 107 -4.65 5.54 6.24
N VAL A 108 -5.07 4.28 6.33
CA VAL A 108 -5.27 3.41 5.17
C VAL A 108 -6.71 2.93 5.16
N ALA A 109 -7.42 3.21 4.08
CA ALA A 109 -8.73 2.61 3.85
C ALA A 109 -8.54 1.17 3.42
N VAL A 110 -9.24 0.23 4.08
CA VAL A 110 -9.07 -1.20 3.84
C VAL A 110 -10.38 -1.94 3.64
N LEU A 111 -10.34 -2.89 2.73
CA LEU A 111 -11.25 -4.03 2.69
C LEU A 111 -10.47 -5.28 3.13
N PRO A 112 -11.01 -6.13 4.01
CA PRO A 112 -10.23 -7.14 4.72
C PRO A 112 -9.94 -8.40 3.90
N PHE A 113 -9.56 -8.26 2.63
CA PHE A 113 -9.16 -9.36 1.76
C PHE A 113 -8.15 -8.91 0.71
N LEU A 114 -7.44 -9.86 0.11
CA LEU A 114 -6.47 -9.62 -0.96
C LEU A 114 -6.99 -10.20 -2.27
N ILE A 115 -6.70 -9.49 -3.37
CA ILE A 115 -7.04 -9.88 -4.73
C ILE A 115 -5.76 -10.19 -5.47
N GLU A 116 -5.74 -11.31 -6.17
CA GLU A 116 -4.69 -11.69 -7.12
C GLU A 116 -5.34 -12.07 -8.45
N HIS A 117 -4.54 -12.16 -9.49
CA HIS A 117 -5.01 -12.61 -10.80
C HIS A 117 -4.09 -13.68 -11.39
N TYR A 118 -4.64 -14.46 -12.30
CA TYR A 118 -3.90 -15.41 -13.12
C TYR A 118 -4.49 -15.48 -14.53
N GLY A 119 -3.76 -16.11 -15.42
CA GLY A 119 -4.12 -16.24 -16.83
C GLY A 119 -3.55 -15.11 -17.71
N PRO A 120 -3.64 -15.27 -19.04
CA PRO A 120 -3.18 -14.27 -19.99
C PRO A 120 -3.98 -12.97 -19.88
N GLU A 121 -3.41 -11.87 -20.32
CA GLU A 121 -3.98 -10.53 -20.16
C GLU A 121 -5.43 -10.41 -20.67
N ALA A 122 -5.72 -10.98 -21.83
CA ALA A 122 -7.05 -10.97 -22.44
C ALA A 122 -8.10 -11.81 -21.68
N GLN A 123 -7.68 -12.71 -20.78
CA GLN A 123 -8.55 -13.65 -20.07
C GLN A 123 -8.19 -13.72 -18.58
N ARG A 124 -7.77 -12.60 -17.98
CA ARG A 124 -7.42 -12.54 -16.56
C ARG A 124 -8.59 -13.01 -15.70
N THR A 125 -8.29 -13.91 -14.80
CA THR A 125 -9.20 -14.34 -13.73
C THR A 125 -8.75 -13.73 -12.41
N PHE A 126 -9.61 -12.98 -11.76
CA PHE A 126 -9.34 -12.35 -10.47
C PHE A 126 -9.91 -13.21 -9.35
N VAL A 127 -9.11 -13.44 -8.32
CA VAL A 127 -9.49 -14.31 -7.20
C VAL A 127 -9.18 -13.65 -5.87
N VAL A 128 -9.97 -13.96 -4.87
CA VAL A 128 -9.65 -13.64 -3.48
C VAL A 128 -8.55 -14.61 -3.03
N SER A 129 -7.37 -14.11 -2.78
CA SER A 129 -6.21 -14.92 -2.37
C SER A 129 -6.13 -15.11 -0.86
N LYS A 130 -6.60 -14.14 -0.08
CA LYS A 130 -6.64 -14.18 1.37
C LYS A 130 -7.81 -13.35 1.90
N VAL A 131 -8.41 -13.79 3.00
CA VAL A 131 -9.38 -13.03 3.80
C VAL A 131 -8.80 -12.92 5.21
N ALA A 132 -8.84 -11.72 5.80
CA ALA A 132 -8.32 -11.50 7.14
C ALA A 132 -9.19 -12.24 8.19
N GLU A 133 -8.55 -12.79 9.21
CA GLU A 133 -9.25 -13.36 10.35
C GLU A 133 -10.00 -12.28 11.12
N GLY A 134 -11.19 -12.59 11.63
CA GLY A 134 -12.01 -11.60 12.34
C GLY A 134 -12.53 -10.44 11.48
N ALA A 135 -12.44 -10.57 10.16
CA ALA A 135 -12.82 -9.53 9.18
C ALA A 135 -14.29 -9.05 9.28
N GLY A 136 -15.14 -9.76 10.01
CA GLY A 136 -16.55 -9.39 10.15
C GLY A 136 -17.36 -9.54 8.84
N ILE A 137 -16.82 -10.24 7.84
CA ILE A 137 -17.56 -10.54 6.61
C ILE A 137 -18.63 -11.61 6.95
N ARG A 138 -19.89 -11.21 6.91
CA ARG A 138 -21.00 -12.06 7.34
C ARG A 138 -21.28 -13.24 6.39
N LYS A 139 -20.85 -13.14 5.13
CA LYS A 139 -21.12 -14.13 4.08
C LYS A 139 -20.06 -15.25 4.11
N ARG A 140 -20.40 -16.42 4.61
CA ARG A 140 -19.48 -17.56 4.74
C ARG A 140 -18.97 -18.11 3.39
N SER A 141 -19.73 -17.92 2.31
CA SER A 141 -19.35 -18.30 0.94
C SER A 141 -18.21 -17.43 0.39
N PHE A 142 -18.05 -16.18 0.90
CA PHE A 142 -16.95 -15.30 0.51
C PHE A 142 -15.67 -15.69 1.25
N LYS A 143 -14.83 -16.46 0.60
CA LYS A 143 -13.59 -17.01 1.17
C LYS A 143 -12.49 -17.12 0.13
N LYS A 144 -11.27 -17.45 0.56
CA LYS A 144 -10.15 -17.72 -0.34
C LYS A 144 -10.52 -18.64 -1.50
N GLY A 145 -10.22 -18.19 -2.71
CA GLY A 145 -10.41 -18.92 -3.96
C GLY A 145 -11.72 -18.63 -4.69
N VAL A 146 -12.59 -17.74 -4.17
CA VAL A 146 -13.73 -17.24 -4.95
C VAL A 146 -13.21 -16.36 -6.09
N ARG A 147 -13.91 -16.36 -7.23
CA ARG A 147 -13.57 -15.58 -8.43
C ARG A 147 -14.43 -14.31 -8.43
N LEU A 148 -13.78 -13.16 -8.51
CA LEU A 148 -14.47 -11.86 -8.61
C LEU A 148 -15.08 -11.70 -10.00
N ARG A 149 -16.33 -11.29 -10.04
CA ARG A 149 -17.12 -11.10 -11.26
C ARG A 149 -17.50 -9.64 -11.47
N TYR A 150 -17.98 -9.00 -10.40
CA TYR A 150 -18.49 -7.64 -10.44
C TYR A 150 -18.01 -6.84 -9.23
N TRP A 151 -17.85 -5.54 -9.43
CA TRP A 151 -17.57 -4.55 -8.39
C TRP A 151 -18.58 -3.42 -8.54
N ASN A 152 -19.46 -3.25 -7.57
CA ASN A 152 -20.56 -2.27 -7.63
C ASN A 152 -21.35 -2.36 -8.96
N GLY A 153 -21.64 -3.58 -9.42
CA GLY A 153 -22.39 -3.84 -10.65
C GLY A 153 -21.58 -3.77 -11.96
N ILE A 154 -20.32 -3.31 -11.91
CA ILE A 154 -19.44 -3.26 -13.09
C ILE A 154 -18.63 -4.56 -13.19
N PRO A 155 -18.47 -5.17 -14.38
CA PRO A 155 -17.56 -6.31 -14.56
C PRO A 155 -16.18 -5.99 -13.98
N PHE A 156 -15.62 -6.92 -13.16
CA PHE A 156 -14.43 -6.63 -12.36
C PHE A 156 -13.21 -6.23 -13.22
N SER A 157 -13.01 -6.87 -14.38
CA SER A 157 -11.95 -6.48 -15.31
C SER A 157 -12.10 -5.01 -15.75
N ARG A 158 -13.33 -4.60 -16.08
CA ARG A 158 -13.61 -3.21 -16.47
C ARG A 158 -13.37 -2.23 -15.31
N ALA A 159 -13.72 -2.64 -14.10
CA ALA A 159 -13.45 -1.84 -12.91
C ALA A 159 -11.93 -1.62 -12.73
N VAL A 160 -11.11 -2.67 -12.94
CA VAL A 160 -9.63 -2.56 -12.86
C VAL A 160 -9.10 -1.55 -13.89
N ASP A 161 -9.59 -1.57 -15.13
CA ASP A 161 -9.17 -0.61 -16.16
C ASP A 161 -9.52 0.83 -15.76
N LEU A 162 -10.73 1.07 -15.26
CA LEU A 162 -11.17 2.39 -14.80
C LEU A 162 -10.35 2.91 -13.61
N TYR A 163 -10.00 2.01 -12.68
CA TYR A 163 -9.15 2.39 -11.54
C TYR A 163 -7.70 2.63 -11.95
N ALA A 164 -7.20 1.93 -12.96
CA ALA A 164 -5.84 2.14 -13.46
C ALA A 164 -5.59 3.57 -13.93
N ASP A 165 -6.62 4.27 -14.40
CA ASP A 165 -6.51 5.67 -14.79
C ASP A 165 -6.38 6.64 -13.59
N ARG A 166 -6.75 6.18 -12.40
CA ARG A 166 -6.59 6.93 -11.13
C ARG A 166 -5.24 6.67 -10.45
N GLU A 167 -4.43 5.77 -11.01
CA GLU A 167 -3.15 5.37 -10.41
C GLU A 167 -1.97 6.12 -11.03
N THR A 168 -0.96 6.37 -10.19
CA THR A 168 0.31 6.95 -10.62
C THR A 168 1.15 5.95 -11.40
N GLY A 169 2.08 6.45 -12.20
CA GLY A 169 3.01 5.65 -12.99
C GLY A 169 2.74 5.71 -14.48
N GLY A 170 3.83 5.62 -15.26
CA GLY A 170 3.78 5.81 -16.71
C GLY A 170 3.28 4.59 -17.49
N ARG A 171 3.63 3.39 -17.04
CA ARG A 171 3.31 2.13 -17.74
C ARG A 171 1.89 1.64 -17.42
N PRO A 172 1.09 1.24 -18.43
CA PRO A 172 -0.26 0.73 -18.20
C PRO A 172 -0.32 -0.49 -17.28
N ASP A 173 0.60 -1.45 -17.46
CA ASP A 173 0.69 -2.67 -16.64
C ASP A 173 0.99 -2.34 -15.16
N ALA A 174 1.87 -1.38 -14.90
CA ALA A 174 2.16 -0.92 -13.54
C ALA A 174 0.94 -0.24 -12.90
N ARG A 175 0.20 0.58 -13.66
CA ARG A 175 -1.05 1.19 -13.16
C ARG A 175 -2.12 0.14 -12.89
N SER A 176 -2.29 -0.85 -13.76
CA SER A 176 -3.23 -1.96 -13.53
C SER A 176 -2.87 -2.77 -12.29
N ALA A 177 -1.58 -3.01 -12.03
CA ALA A 177 -1.12 -3.70 -10.82
C ALA A 177 -1.41 -2.89 -9.56
N ARG A 178 -1.16 -1.57 -9.58
CA ARG A 178 -1.50 -0.65 -8.48
C ARG A 178 -3.00 -0.55 -8.26
N ALA A 179 -3.78 -0.43 -9.34
CA ALA A 179 -5.24 -0.42 -9.28
C ALA A 179 -5.76 -1.65 -8.55
N LEU A 180 -5.23 -2.84 -8.87
CA LEU A 180 -5.65 -4.08 -8.23
C LEU A 180 -5.39 -4.06 -6.71
N GLU A 181 -4.29 -3.46 -6.27
CA GLU A 181 -3.99 -3.25 -4.86
C GLU A 181 -4.96 -2.24 -4.22
N SER A 182 -5.23 -1.11 -4.91
CA SER A 182 -6.08 -0.02 -4.43
C SER A 182 -7.57 -0.40 -4.30
N PHE A 183 -7.99 -1.52 -4.90
CA PHE A 183 -9.33 -2.07 -4.65
C PHE A 183 -9.56 -2.46 -3.19
N THR A 184 -8.51 -2.79 -2.47
CA THR A 184 -8.63 -3.27 -1.09
C THR A 184 -7.81 -2.50 -0.08
N PHE A 185 -6.81 -1.71 -0.53
CA PHE A 185 -5.94 -0.91 0.34
C PHE A 185 -5.61 0.42 -0.30
N ARG A 186 -5.97 1.54 0.33
CA ARG A 186 -5.68 2.91 -0.13
C ARG A 186 -5.03 3.73 0.96
N ALA A 187 -3.82 4.20 0.74
CA ALA A 187 -3.16 5.16 1.62
C ALA A 187 -3.76 6.56 1.37
N LEU A 188 -4.45 7.10 2.36
CA LEU A 188 -5.20 8.35 2.21
C LEU A 188 -4.33 9.60 2.23
N ASP A 189 -3.07 9.48 2.65
CA ASP A 189 -2.08 10.56 2.55
C ASP A 189 -1.84 11.03 1.10
N TYR A 190 -1.94 10.10 0.14
CA TYR A 190 -1.44 10.27 -1.23
C TYR A 190 -2.43 9.88 -2.32
N GLY A 191 -3.56 9.34 -1.95
CA GLY A 191 -4.60 8.90 -2.88
C GLY A 191 -5.98 9.38 -2.47
N PRO A 192 -6.94 9.33 -3.39
CA PRO A 192 -8.32 9.67 -3.06
C PRO A 192 -8.90 8.64 -2.09
N PRO A 193 -9.76 9.08 -1.16
CA PRO A 193 -10.56 8.16 -0.36
C PRO A 193 -11.45 7.31 -1.28
N PRO A 194 -12.01 6.20 -0.77
CA PRO A 194 -13.08 5.50 -1.48
C PRO A 194 -14.23 6.44 -1.83
N ASP A 195 -14.81 6.26 -3.02
CA ASP A 195 -15.96 7.05 -3.47
C ASP A 195 -17.27 6.59 -2.77
N GLU A 196 -17.21 5.45 -2.08
CA GLU A 196 -18.33 4.78 -1.45
C GLU A 196 -17.99 4.31 -0.01
N GLU A 197 -18.98 4.24 0.87
CA GLU A 197 -18.82 3.71 2.23
C GLU A 197 -18.66 2.19 2.28
N TRP A 198 -19.21 1.49 1.29
CA TRP A 198 -19.13 0.05 1.13
C TRP A 198 -19.09 -0.35 -0.34
N VAL A 199 -18.62 -1.54 -0.60
CA VAL A 199 -18.66 -2.16 -1.94
C VAL A 199 -19.62 -3.34 -1.97
N ILE A 200 -20.26 -3.56 -3.11
CA ILE A 200 -21.00 -4.77 -3.43
C ILE A 200 -20.15 -5.57 -4.40
N ILE A 201 -19.77 -6.77 -4.00
CA ILE A 201 -18.89 -7.64 -4.76
C ILE A 201 -19.68 -8.86 -5.23
N GLY A 202 -19.88 -8.96 -6.54
CA GLY A 202 -20.36 -10.17 -7.19
C GLY A 202 -19.21 -11.16 -7.42
N TYR A 203 -19.38 -12.40 -7.00
CA TYR A 203 -18.34 -13.43 -7.11
C TYR A 203 -18.91 -14.79 -7.46
N ARG A 204 -18.05 -15.67 -7.95
CA ARG A 204 -18.36 -17.08 -8.17
C ARG A 204 -17.61 -17.94 -7.18
N THR A 205 -18.30 -18.81 -6.48
CA THR A 205 -17.71 -19.79 -5.55
C THR A 205 -16.91 -20.85 -6.33
N LYS A 206 -16.13 -21.67 -5.60
CA LYS A 206 -15.42 -22.81 -6.20
C LYS A 206 -16.36 -23.85 -6.80
N ASP A 207 -17.56 -23.95 -6.22
CA ASP A 207 -18.62 -24.89 -6.65
C ASP A 207 -19.45 -24.34 -7.84
N GLY A 208 -19.08 -23.18 -8.38
CA GLY A 208 -19.69 -22.59 -9.56
C GLY A 208 -20.94 -21.72 -9.29
N VAL A 209 -21.30 -21.52 -8.04
CA VAL A 209 -22.46 -20.68 -7.64
C VAL A 209 -22.09 -19.22 -7.67
N ASP A 210 -22.89 -18.40 -8.34
CA ASP A 210 -22.79 -16.95 -8.31
C ASP A 210 -23.49 -16.39 -7.06
N ASP A 211 -22.82 -15.47 -6.40
CA ASP A 211 -23.30 -14.88 -5.15
C ASP A 211 -22.74 -13.44 -5.01
N GLU A 212 -23.25 -12.69 -4.02
CA GLU A 212 -22.77 -11.34 -3.76
C GLU A 212 -22.56 -11.08 -2.27
N VAL A 213 -21.69 -10.11 -1.95
CA VAL A 213 -21.45 -9.68 -0.58
C VAL A 213 -21.28 -8.16 -0.54
N ARG A 214 -21.85 -7.54 0.48
CA ARG A 214 -21.61 -6.13 0.83
C ARG A 214 -20.53 -6.08 1.91
N ILE A 215 -19.47 -5.28 1.67
CA ILE A 215 -18.35 -5.10 2.60
C ILE A 215 -18.11 -3.60 2.80
N PRO A 216 -18.21 -3.08 4.02
CA PRO A 216 -17.90 -1.67 4.30
C PRO A 216 -16.41 -1.42 4.28
N TRP A 217 -16.01 -0.24 3.80
CA TRP A 217 -14.66 0.27 3.97
C TRP A 217 -14.39 0.59 5.44
N ARG A 218 -13.17 0.37 5.86
CA ARG A 218 -12.68 0.69 7.20
C ARG A 218 -11.41 1.49 7.12
N LEU A 219 -11.17 2.34 8.10
CA LEU A 219 -9.91 3.04 8.28
C LEU A 219 -9.07 2.31 9.32
N VAL A 220 -7.84 2.04 8.99
CA VAL A 220 -6.84 1.54 9.93
C VAL A 220 -5.66 2.50 9.98
N THR A 221 -5.07 2.62 11.17
CA THR A 221 -3.84 3.36 11.40
C THR A 221 -2.76 2.35 11.76
N PRO A 222 -1.98 1.87 10.78
CA PRO A 222 -1.06 0.74 11.00
C PRO A 222 0.13 1.07 11.92
N GLY A 223 0.23 2.31 12.37
CA GLY A 223 1.36 2.79 13.18
C GLY A 223 2.62 3.00 12.33
N ARG A 224 3.52 3.83 12.83
CA ARG A 224 4.90 3.87 12.34
C ARG A 224 5.71 2.93 13.22
N ALA A 225 6.47 1.99 12.66
CA ALA A 225 7.55 1.36 13.39
C ALA A 225 8.47 2.49 13.89
N GLY A 226 8.73 2.48 15.20
CA GLY A 226 9.33 3.61 15.90
C GLY A 226 10.71 3.99 15.43
N THR A 227 10.76 4.73 14.34
CA THR A 227 11.84 5.69 14.05
C THR A 227 11.26 6.70 13.07
N ALA A 228 10.93 7.88 13.57
CA ALA A 228 10.84 9.05 12.72
C ALA A 228 12.25 9.27 12.13
N VAL A 229 12.45 8.92 10.87
CA VAL A 229 13.66 9.31 10.16
C VAL A 229 13.72 10.83 10.19
N GLN A 230 14.58 11.37 11.04
CA GLN A 230 14.92 12.79 10.99
C GLN A 230 15.55 13.08 9.62
N PRO A 231 15.11 14.10 8.89
CA PRO A 231 15.83 14.54 7.70
C PRO A 231 17.21 14.99 8.14
N GLY A 232 18.26 14.25 7.81
CA GLY A 232 19.62 14.74 8.07
C GLY A 232 20.68 13.71 8.48
N SER A 233 20.37 12.48 8.79
CA SER A 233 21.39 11.50 9.17
C SER A 233 21.75 10.56 8.02
N GLY A 234 22.92 10.77 7.44
CA GLY A 234 23.59 9.81 6.56
C GLY A 234 23.40 10.05 5.07
N ALA A 235 24.49 10.44 4.41
CA ALA A 235 24.62 10.62 2.98
C ALA A 235 24.67 9.27 2.21
N GLY A 236 23.62 8.44 2.35
CA GLY A 236 23.37 7.35 1.42
C GLY A 236 22.28 7.80 0.45
N LEU A 237 22.38 7.44 -0.82
CA LEU A 237 21.31 7.63 -1.79
C LEU A 237 20.06 6.86 -1.31
N LYS A 238 19.30 7.46 -0.40
CA LYS A 238 17.95 6.99 -0.08
C LYS A 238 17.07 7.38 -1.26
N VAL A 239 16.86 6.46 -2.18
CA VAL A 239 15.65 6.54 -2.98
C VAL A 239 14.54 6.32 -1.98
N ALA A 240 13.83 7.40 -1.64
CA ALA A 240 12.77 7.35 -0.65
C ALA A 240 11.81 6.21 -1.02
N ALA A 241 11.60 5.27 -0.10
CA ALA A 241 10.57 4.26 -0.25
C ALA A 241 9.26 4.97 -0.60
N ASP A 242 8.47 4.38 -1.48
CA ASP A 242 7.15 4.91 -1.81
C ASP A 242 6.28 4.97 -0.53
N PRO A 243 6.01 6.16 0.04
CA PRO A 243 5.38 6.25 1.36
C PRO A 243 3.94 5.73 1.35
N ALA A 244 3.24 5.82 0.22
CA ALA A 244 1.91 5.24 0.08
C ALA A 244 1.96 3.71 0.09
N ALA A 245 2.90 3.13 -0.68
CA ALA A 245 3.11 1.68 -0.70
C ALA A 245 3.58 1.17 0.67
N GLU A 246 4.38 1.96 1.40
CA GLU A 246 4.83 1.62 2.75
C GLU A 246 3.66 1.60 3.75
N ALA A 247 2.76 2.58 3.71
CA ALA A 247 1.56 2.60 4.54
C ALA A 247 0.66 1.40 4.25
N VAL A 248 0.44 1.09 2.97
CA VAL A 248 -0.32 -0.10 2.52
C VAL A 248 0.36 -1.39 2.98
N ARG A 249 1.69 -1.50 2.88
CA ARG A 249 2.45 -2.65 3.35
C ARG A 249 2.20 -2.91 4.84
N ARG A 250 2.27 -1.86 5.67
CA ARG A 250 2.03 -1.96 7.12
C ARG A 250 0.59 -2.35 7.44
N ALA A 251 -0.38 -1.77 6.72
CA ALA A 251 -1.78 -2.15 6.86
C ALA A 251 -2.01 -3.63 6.50
N LYS A 252 -1.38 -4.13 5.44
CA LYS A 252 -1.43 -5.55 5.07
C LYS A 252 -0.77 -6.43 6.14
N LYS A 253 0.35 -6.01 6.72
CA LYS A 253 1.01 -6.73 7.81
C LYS A 253 0.10 -6.83 9.03
N LEU A 254 -0.52 -5.73 9.44
CA LEU A 254 -1.53 -5.70 10.50
C LEU A 254 -2.69 -6.68 10.22
N MET A 255 -3.22 -6.68 9.00
CA MET A 255 -4.40 -7.48 8.65
C MET A 255 -4.10 -8.97 8.46
N PHE A 256 -2.92 -9.32 7.96
CA PHE A 256 -2.63 -10.68 7.49
C PHE A 256 -1.46 -11.38 8.17
N SER A 257 -0.74 -10.68 9.03
CA SER A 257 0.38 -11.21 9.85
C SER A 257 0.41 -10.48 11.19
N PRO A 258 -0.70 -10.52 11.95
CA PRO A 258 -0.86 -9.73 13.17
C PRO A 258 0.19 -10.05 14.24
N GLU A 259 0.69 -11.29 14.29
CA GLU A 259 1.76 -11.70 15.17
C GLU A 259 3.08 -10.96 14.89
N LEU A 260 3.39 -10.75 13.62
CA LEU A 260 4.59 -9.99 13.20
C LEU A 260 4.40 -8.49 13.44
N TRP A 261 3.19 -7.98 13.23
CA TRP A 261 2.86 -6.59 13.52
C TRP A 261 2.96 -6.27 15.00
N GLN A 262 2.46 -7.17 15.88
CA GLN A 262 2.59 -7.02 17.34
C GLN A 262 4.05 -7.01 17.81
N ALA A 263 4.87 -7.89 17.25
CA ALA A 263 6.29 -7.94 17.56
C ALA A 263 7.00 -6.62 17.22
N ASP A 264 6.67 -6.01 16.06
CA ASP A 264 7.21 -4.71 15.67
C ASP A 264 6.80 -3.59 16.63
N GLN A 265 5.51 -3.52 17.00
CA GLN A 265 5.00 -2.49 17.90
C GLN A 265 5.57 -2.62 19.34
N ALA A 266 5.88 -3.84 19.77
CA ALA A 266 6.44 -4.09 21.09
C ALA A 266 7.93 -3.73 21.19
N GLY A 267 8.61 -3.46 20.06
CA GLY A 267 10.04 -3.19 20.02
C GLY A 267 10.88 -4.34 20.61
N ARG A 268 10.35 -5.56 20.62
CA ARG A 268 11.01 -6.74 21.21
C ARG A 268 11.68 -7.58 20.13
N PRO A 269 13.00 -7.54 20.02
CA PRO A 269 13.73 -8.44 19.15
C PRO A 269 13.36 -9.90 19.47
N GLY A 270 12.96 -10.66 18.46
CA GLY A 270 12.70 -12.09 18.59
C GLY A 270 11.32 -12.50 19.11
N ALA A 271 10.42 -11.59 19.48
CA ALA A 271 9.06 -11.95 19.94
C ALA A 271 8.21 -12.65 18.84
N ALA A 272 8.51 -12.39 17.57
CA ALA A 272 7.86 -13.07 16.44
C ALA A 272 8.28 -14.54 16.28
N GLY A 273 9.42 -14.96 16.82
CA GLY A 273 9.96 -16.31 16.65
C GLY A 273 9.14 -17.44 17.28
N ALA A 274 8.27 -17.13 18.25
CA ALA A 274 7.45 -18.14 18.92
C ALA A 274 6.11 -18.40 18.19
N ALA A 275 5.62 -17.47 17.36
CA ALA A 275 4.36 -17.60 16.66
C ALA A 275 4.58 -17.87 15.15
N GLY A 276 4.11 -18.99 14.64
CA GLY A 276 4.11 -19.30 13.20
C GLY A 276 5.43 -19.79 12.59
N GLY A 277 6.42 -20.18 13.41
CA GLY A 277 7.68 -20.77 12.93
C GLY A 277 8.63 -19.78 12.25
N TRP A 278 8.48 -18.49 12.50
CA TRP A 278 9.41 -17.47 12.05
C TRP A 278 10.68 -17.45 12.90
N LEU A 279 11.83 -17.28 12.24
CA LEU A 279 13.10 -17.09 12.93
C LEU A 279 13.16 -15.70 13.57
N PRO A 280 13.70 -15.59 14.82
CA PRO A 280 13.88 -14.30 15.48
C PRO A 280 14.83 -13.39 14.70
N THR A 281 14.48 -12.10 14.58
CA THR A 281 15.28 -11.08 13.92
C THR A 281 15.07 -9.71 14.55
N GLU A 282 16.07 -8.83 14.47
CA GLU A 282 15.96 -7.43 14.88
C GLU A 282 15.31 -6.57 13.80
N PHE A 283 15.23 -7.08 12.56
CA PHE A 283 14.65 -6.40 11.39
C PHE A 283 13.21 -6.83 11.12
N GLN A 284 12.40 -7.05 12.13
CA GLN A 284 11.06 -7.65 12.04
C GLN A 284 10.10 -6.86 11.12
N ASP A 285 10.28 -5.54 11.01
CA ASP A 285 9.46 -4.71 10.12
C ASP A 285 9.79 -4.93 8.65
N THR A 286 11.03 -5.21 8.30
CA THR A 286 11.53 -5.27 6.92
C THR A 286 11.85 -6.67 6.43
N LEU A 287 12.14 -7.61 7.35
CA LEU A 287 12.67 -8.94 7.06
C LEU A 287 12.01 -9.99 7.95
N ALA A 288 11.69 -11.15 7.39
CA ALA A 288 11.35 -12.35 8.15
C ALA A 288 11.76 -13.62 7.39
N ALA A 289 12.09 -14.67 8.14
CA ALA A 289 12.53 -15.94 7.57
C ALA A 289 11.89 -17.12 8.29
N ARG A 290 11.57 -18.18 7.57
CA ARG A 290 11.06 -19.44 8.11
C ARG A 290 11.29 -20.60 7.17
N THR A 291 11.14 -21.81 7.66
CA THR A 291 11.04 -23.02 6.85
C THR A 291 9.61 -23.19 6.32
N VAL A 292 9.46 -23.62 5.07
CA VAL A 292 8.17 -23.96 4.48
C VAL A 292 8.19 -25.36 3.88
N PRO A 293 7.21 -26.22 4.20
CA PRO A 293 7.08 -27.51 3.58
C PRO A 293 6.56 -27.39 2.16
N THR A 294 7.06 -28.22 1.25
CA THR A 294 6.59 -28.31 -0.12
C THR A 294 6.23 -29.75 -0.48
N THR A 295 5.27 -29.94 -1.37
CA THR A 295 4.80 -31.28 -1.77
C THR A 295 5.81 -32.06 -2.60
N ARG A 296 6.73 -31.38 -3.30
CA ARG A 296 7.67 -32.02 -4.24
C ARG A 296 9.13 -31.96 -3.79
N HIS A 297 9.50 -30.98 -3.00
CA HIS A 297 10.90 -30.68 -2.71
C HIS A 297 11.27 -30.76 -1.21
N GLY A 298 10.35 -31.28 -0.39
CA GLY A 298 10.55 -31.30 1.06
C GLY A 298 10.51 -29.88 1.65
N GLU A 299 11.36 -29.60 2.61
CA GLU A 299 11.43 -28.27 3.24
C GLU A 299 12.36 -27.33 2.48
N LEU A 300 11.89 -26.12 2.26
CA LEU A 300 12.65 -25.02 1.66
C LEU A 300 12.75 -23.85 2.63
N GLY A 301 13.81 -23.06 2.46
CA GLY A 301 13.90 -21.77 3.11
C GLY A 301 12.92 -20.76 2.50
N TYR A 302 12.33 -19.91 3.32
CA TYR A 302 11.49 -18.81 2.89
C TYR A 302 11.97 -17.53 3.54
N LEU A 303 12.37 -16.57 2.70
CA LEU A 303 12.84 -15.25 3.09
C LEU A 303 11.84 -14.21 2.57
N ARG A 304 11.20 -13.50 3.46
CA ARG A 304 10.28 -12.41 3.15
C ARG A 304 10.98 -11.09 3.34
N LEU A 305 11.09 -10.30 2.27
CA LEU A 305 11.67 -8.96 2.28
C LEU A 305 10.55 -7.95 2.02
N TRP A 306 10.01 -7.36 3.08
CA TRP A 306 8.92 -6.40 2.95
C TRP A 306 9.38 -5.03 2.50
N SER A 307 10.59 -4.61 2.90
CA SER A 307 11.12 -3.27 2.62
C SER A 307 12.65 -3.29 2.65
N PHE A 308 13.26 -2.34 1.99
CA PHE A 308 14.68 -1.99 2.12
C PHE A 308 14.85 -0.65 2.86
N ASP A 309 13.80 -0.15 3.52
CA ASP A 309 13.86 1.05 4.35
C ASP A 309 14.50 0.70 5.70
N VAL A 310 15.82 0.59 5.68
CA VAL A 310 16.67 0.24 6.82
C VAL A 310 17.67 1.36 7.09
N GLU A 311 18.06 1.53 8.35
CA GLU A 311 19.06 2.54 8.74
C GLU A 311 20.49 2.05 8.46
N ASP A 312 20.77 0.80 8.82
CA ASP A 312 22.07 0.15 8.67
C ASP A 312 21.96 -1.02 7.68
N HIS A 313 22.47 -0.81 6.48
CA HIS A 313 22.45 -1.84 5.43
C HIS A 313 23.45 -2.96 5.68
N GLU A 314 24.55 -2.71 6.39
CA GLU A 314 25.53 -3.74 6.69
C GLU A 314 25.00 -4.69 7.75
N ALA A 315 24.39 -4.16 8.81
CA ALA A 315 23.70 -4.97 9.82
C ALA A 315 22.53 -5.75 9.20
N PHE A 316 21.75 -5.14 8.29
CA PHE A 316 20.66 -5.81 7.57
C PHE A 316 21.17 -7.00 6.73
N VAL A 317 22.26 -6.83 5.99
CA VAL A 317 22.87 -7.90 5.18
C VAL A 317 23.45 -8.99 6.07
N ALA A 318 24.15 -8.62 7.13
CA ALA A 318 24.70 -9.58 8.10
C ALA A 318 23.58 -10.42 8.76
N GLU A 319 22.48 -9.78 9.13
CA GLU A 319 21.31 -10.47 9.68
C GLU A 319 20.66 -11.40 8.64
N THR A 320 20.55 -10.97 7.39
CA THR A 320 20.04 -11.82 6.31
C THR A 320 20.91 -13.08 6.15
N ILE A 321 22.23 -12.94 6.18
CA ILE A 321 23.16 -14.07 6.11
C ILE A 321 22.95 -15.01 7.30
N ARG A 322 22.81 -14.47 8.50
CA ARG A 322 22.55 -15.26 9.73
C ARG A 322 21.27 -16.09 9.61
N LEU A 323 20.19 -15.49 9.10
CA LEU A 323 18.91 -16.16 8.92
C LEU A 323 18.98 -17.22 7.82
N VAL A 324 19.55 -16.91 6.66
CA VAL A 324 19.66 -17.86 5.53
C VAL A 324 20.47 -19.09 5.93
N ARG A 325 21.51 -18.94 6.76
CA ARG A 325 22.29 -20.08 7.25
C ARG A 325 21.50 -21.04 8.16
N GLN A 326 20.41 -20.59 8.79
CA GLN A 326 19.53 -21.40 9.63
C GLN A 326 18.41 -22.08 8.83
N LEU A 327 18.23 -21.71 7.57
CA LEU A 327 17.19 -22.27 6.69
C LEU A 327 17.69 -23.53 6.00
N PRO A 328 16.79 -24.41 5.53
CA PRO A 328 17.14 -25.55 4.68
C PRO A 328 17.94 -25.12 3.45
N GLN A 329 19.12 -25.69 3.26
CA GLN A 329 20.05 -25.33 2.17
C GLN A 329 19.67 -25.93 0.81
N ARG A 330 18.58 -26.66 0.75
CA ARG A 330 18.10 -27.32 -0.47
C ARG A 330 17.50 -26.35 -1.49
N GLY A 331 17.03 -25.21 -1.03
CA GLY A 331 16.49 -24.14 -1.85
C GLY A 331 15.90 -23.02 -1.01
N LEU A 332 15.85 -21.84 -1.60
CA LEU A 332 15.37 -20.62 -0.97
C LEU A 332 14.30 -19.95 -1.84
N ILE A 333 13.17 -19.60 -1.22
CA ILE A 333 12.13 -18.75 -1.82
C ILE A 333 12.36 -17.35 -1.27
N ILE A 334 12.68 -16.40 -2.15
CA ILE A 334 12.77 -14.98 -1.81
C ILE A 334 11.49 -14.32 -2.25
N ASP A 335 10.74 -13.76 -1.29
CA ASP A 335 9.46 -13.09 -1.55
C ASP A 335 9.59 -11.57 -1.38
N LEU A 336 9.53 -10.86 -2.52
CA LEU A 336 9.63 -9.40 -2.62
C LEU A 336 8.27 -8.74 -2.91
N ARG A 337 7.16 -9.47 -2.91
CA ARG A 337 5.85 -8.93 -3.28
C ARG A 337 5.45 -7.77 -2.39
N GLY A 338 5.07 -6.63 -3.00
CA GLY A 338 4.69 -5.42 -2.29
C GLY A 338 5.84 -4.73 -1.54
N ASN A 339 7.09 -5.02 -1.87
CA ASN A 339 8.23 -4.27 -1.35
C ASN A 339 8.26 -2.88 -2.03
N PRO A 340 8.19 -1.77 -1.27
CA PRO A 340 8.14 -0.43 -1.82
C PRO A 340 9.51 0.16 -2.19
N GLY A 341 10.58 -0.60 -1.99
CA GLY A 341 11.95 -0.09 -2.13
C GLY A 341 12.60 0.29 -0.81
N GLY A 342 13.46 1.28 -0.82
CA GLY A 342 14.22 1.78 0.32
C GLY A 342 15.67 2.08 -0.05
N LEU A 343 16.61 1.74 0.82
CA LEU A 343 18.03 2.00 0.61
C LEU A 343 18.61 1.11 -0.49
N ILE A 344 19.13 1.71 -1.56
CA ILE A 344 19.70 0.98 -2.72
C ILE A 344 20.81 0.04 -2.27
N TRP A 345 21.69 0.49 -1.41
CA TRP A 345 22.80 -0.33 -0.89
C TRP A 345 22.34 -1.60 -0.18
N ALA A 346 21.22 -1.57 0.54
CA ALA A 346 20.66 -2.75 1.17
C ALA A 346 20.23 -3.80 0.13
N ALA A 347 19.57 -3.34 -0.95
CA ALA A 347 19.11 -4.22 -2.02
C ALA A 347 20.28 -4.78 -2.86
N GLU A 348 21.22 -3.94 -3.26
CA GLU A 348 22.37 -4.35 -4.07
C GLU A 348 23.31 -5.30 -3.33
N ARG A 349 23.66 -4.98 -2.07
CA ARG A 349 24.49 -5.85 -1.23
C ARG A 349 23.81 -7.18 -0.95
N LEU A 350 22.51 -7.16 -0.74
CA LEU A 350 21.75 -8.40 -0.56
C LEU A 350 21.75 -9.25 -1.84
N LEU A 351 21.58 -8.63 -3.02
CA LEU A 351 21.62 -9.34 -4.29
C LEU A 351 22.96 -10.05 -4.52
N GLN A 352 24.07 -9.44 -4.13
CA GLN A 352 25.41 -10.01 -4.24
C GLN A 352 25.60 -11.32 -3.44
N LEU A 353 24.71 -11.63 -2.48
CA LEU A 353 24.76 -12.91 -1.75
C LEU A 353 24.27 -14.11 -2.61
N PHE A 354 23.57 -13.83 -3.71
CA PHE A 354 22.90 -14.85 -4.51
C PHE A 354 23.42 -14.90 -5.96
N THR A 355 24.45 -14.13 -6.30
CA THR A 355 25.06 -14.06 -7.65
C THR A 355 26.47 -14.62 -7.74
#